data_d92f4dd945f258bc6e13e022be878d9a
#
_entry.id   d92f4dd945f258bc6e13e022be878d9a
#
_cell.length_a   1.000
_cell.length_b   1.000
_cell.length_c   1.000
_cell.angle_alpha   90.00
_cell.angle_beta   90.00
_cell.angle_gamma   90.00
#
_symmetry.space_group_name_H-M   'P 1'
#
loop_
_entity.id
_entity.type
_entity.pdbx_description
1 polymer ?
#
loop_
_entity_poly.entity_id
_entity_poly.type
_entity_poly.pdbx_seq_one_letter_code
_entity_poly.pdbx_strand_id
1 'polypeptide(L)'
;MPRVKHYLINERYEDPGMFLQIENIGDYILFDIGNIYKLDRSLIKKINKIFITHTHMDHFIGFDYLLRLKLGKQQVVEIFGIYPVAENIYHKLQGYIWNLVEFEPQIIFLVKQYKNGYFYHYRFDIKKKFKKEFIKRTKAKNDVIYENKDYKVNFAVLDHKIPVLGYSLEFPDKLKLKKELIRELPLKGYEIGKLKEFLEDSRNKNKKFKIGNKHYSYKELLEKLTFTQKGIKISYITDVLGSKENIEKITRLVKDSDYLYCESVFLEEDSEQASKVYHLTTKQTAEIAKLANVRNLIPFHFSRRYGKNTNLIFNELSKFLEDTDIKIS
;
A
#
# COMPACT_ATOMS: atom_id res chain seq x y z
N MET A 1 3.47 -1.02 -17.59
CA MET A 1 3.05 -0.82 -16.17
C MET A 1 3.06 -2.17 -15.50
N PRO A 2 3.37 -2.28 -14.22
CA PRO A 2 3.06 -3.50 -13.51
C PRO A 2 1.54 -3.72 -13.58
N ARG A 3 1.13 -4.98 -13.78
CA ARG A 3 -0.29 -5.32 -13.65
C ARG A 3 -0.61 -5.37 -12.16
N VAL A 4 -1.33 -4.36 -11.70
CA VAL A 4 -1.76 -4.24 -10.31
C VAL A 4 -3.26 -4.41 -10.25
N LYS A 5 -3.72 -5.36 -9.45
CA LYS A 5 -5.12 -5.55 -9.12
C LYS A 5 -5.32 -5.15 -7.66
N HIS A 6 -6.25 -4.26 -7.39
CA HIS A 6 -6.53 -3.80 -6.03
C HIS A 6 -8.02 -3.53 -5.84
N TYR A 7 -8.54 -3.82 -4.65
CA TYR A 7 -9.95 -3.60 -4.30
C TYR A 7 -10.17 -3.74 -2.79
N LEU A 8 -11.28 -3.17 -2.28
CA LEU A 8 -11.76 -3.42 -0.93
C LEU A 8 -12.27 -4.86 -0.83
N ILE A 9 -11.93 -5.56 0.25
CA ILE A 9 -12.35 -6.95 0.48
C ILE A 9 -13.83 -7.00 0.85
N ASN A 10 -14.29 -6.01 1.61
CA ASN A 10 -15.62 -5.93 2.20
C ASN A 10 -16.41 -4.75 1.64
N GLU A 11 -17.69 -4.70 1.96
CA GLU A 11 -18.51 -3.54 1.72
C GLU A 11 -17.99 -2.33 2.53
N ARG A 12 -18.28 -1.13 2.05
CA ARG A 12 -17.71 0.12 2.58
C ARG A 12 -18.09 0.43 4.02
N TYR A 13 -19.11 -0.20 4.56
CA TYR A 13 -19.60 -0.09 5.96
C TYR A 13 -19.20 -1.30 6.82
N GLU A 14 -18.41 -2.21 6.29
CA GLU A 14 -17.88 -3.39 6.99
C GLU A 14 -16.40 -3.16 7.40
N ASP A 15 -15.83 -4.18 8.03
CA ASP A 15 -14.45 -4.16 8.52
C ASP A 15 -13.46 -3.77 7.43
N PRO A 16 -12.51 -2.88 7.69
CA PRO A 16 -11.54 -2.42 6.71
C PRO A 16 -10.61 -3.52 6.23
N GLY A 17 -10.28 -3.48 4.95
CA GLY A 17 -9.29 -4.35 4.34
C GLY A 17 -9.21 -4.12 2.84
N MET A 18 -8.01 -3.84 2.35
CA MET A 18 -7.73 -3.71 0.92
C MET A 18 -6.77 -4.82 0.47
N PHE A 19 -7.16 -5.54 -0.56
CA PHE A 19 -6.31 -6.51 -1.25
C PHE A 19 -5.60 -5.84 -2.42
N LEU A 20 -4.30 -6.15 -2.57
CA LEU A 20 -3.48 -5.70 -3.69
C LEU A 20 -2.61 -6.85 -4.20
N GLN A 21 -2.64 -7.11 -5.50
CA GLN A 21 -1.82 -8.09 -6.18
C GLN A 21 -0.94 -7.42 -7.23
N ILE A 22 0.37 -7.72 -7.21
CA ILE A 22 1.32 -7.28 -8.22
C ILE A 22 1.73 -8.54 -9.00
N GLU A 23 1.08 -8.77 -10.14
CA GLU A 23 1.17 -10.03 -10.88
C GLU A 23 2.61 -10.37 -11.29
N ASN A 24 3.36 -9.40 -11.80
CA ASN A 24 4.69 -9.63 -12.39
C ASN A 24 5.77 -10.03 -11.38
N ILE A 25 5.56 -9.77 -10.08
CA ILE A 25 6.52 -10.07 -9.02
C ILE A 25 5.97 -11.04 -7.97
N GLY A 26 4.70 -11.45 -8.10
CA GLY A 26 4.08 -12.42 -7.21
C GLY A 26 3.82 -11.90 -5.80
N ASP A 27 3.71 -10.59 -5.61
CA ASP A 27 3.33 -10.02 -4.33
C ASP A 27 1.81 -9.95 -4.18
N TYR A 28 1.33 -10.49 -3.07
CA TYR A 28 -0.05 -10.50 -2.62
C TYR A 28 -0.11 -9.79 -1.27
N ILE A 29 -0.66 -8.60 -1.27
CA ILE A 29 -0.55 -7.64 -0.16
C ILE A 29 -1.93 -7.37 0.44
N LEU A 30 -1.97 -7.24 1.76
CA LEU A 30 -3.12 -6.66 2.47
C LEU A 30 -2.72 -5.32 3.09
N PHE A 31 -3.63 -4.37 3.02
CA PHE A 31 -3.66 -3.21 3.91
C PHE A 31 -4.84 -3.42 4.85
N ASP A 32 -4.53 -3.54 6.13
CA ASP A 32 -5.36 -4.09 7.19
C ASP A 32 -5.84 -5.53 6.96
N ILE A 33 -6.21 -6.18 8.01
CA ILE A 33 -6.68 -7.55 8.05
C ILE A 33 -7.92 -7.67 8.94
N GLY A 34 -8.95 -6.90 8.59
CA GLY A 34 -10.28 -7.02 9.17
C GLY A 34 -10.93 -8.35 8.79
N ASN A 35 -12.21 -8.39 8.58
CA ASN A 35 -12.85 -9.61 8.11
C ASN A 35 -12.42 -9.94 6.68
N ILE A 36 -11.64 -11.03 6.49
CA ILE A 36 -11.15 -11.47 5.18
C ILE A 36 -11.89 -12.71 4.64
N TYR A 37 -13.03 -13.08 5.22
CA TYR A 37 -13.78 -14.28 4.78
C TYR A 37 -14.32 -14.18 3.34
N LYS A 38 -14.56 -12.95 2.84
CA LYS A 38 -15.01 -12.71 1.47
C LYS A 38 -13.89 -12.85 0.42
N LEU A 39 -12.64 -12.80 0.86
CA LEU A 39 -11.50 -13.00 -0.05
C LEU A 39 -11.35 -14.50 -0.37
N ASP A 40 -11.09 -14.81 -1.65
CA ASP A 40 -10.86 -16.18 -2.08
C ASP A 40 -9.74 -16.86 -1.26
N ARG A 41 -10.00 -18.08 -0.79
CA ARG A 41 -9.05 -18.85 0.03
C ARG A 41 -7.71 -19.09 -0.70
N SER A 42 -7.73 -19.23 -2.01
CA SER A 42 -6.53 -19.40 -2.81
C SER A 42 -5.66 -18.15 -2.82
N LEU A 43 -6.27 -16.96 -2.79
CA LEU A 43 -5.59 -15.68 -2.66
C LEU A 43 -5.04 -15.48 -1.26
N ILE A 44 -5.85 -15.80 -0.21
CA ILE A 44 -5.39 -15.71 1.20
C ILE A 44 -4.12 -16.55 1.42
N LYS A 45 -4.07 -17.76 0.84
CA LYS A 45 -2.88 -18.62 0.92
C LYS A 45 -1.64 -18.02 0.26
N LYS A 46 -1.79 -17.11 -0.69
CA LYS A 46 -0.69 -16.44 -1.40
C LYS A 46 -0.23 -15.14 -0.73
N ILE A 47 -1.03 -14.55 0.18
CA ILE A 47 -0.65 -13.31 0.86
C ILE A 47 0.73 -13.47 1.50
N ASN A 48 1.65 -12.60 1.14
CA ASN A 48 3.03 -12.61 1.61
C ASN A 48 3.43 -11.30 2.32
N LYS A 49 2.62 -10.24 2.22
CA LYS A 49 2.84 -8.98 2.92
C LYS A 49 1.54 -8.43 3.50
N ILE A 50 1.61 -7.86 4.70
CA ILE A 50 0.47 -7.24 5.38
C ILE A 50 0.94 -5.92 6.00
N PHE A 51 0.27 -4.83 5.68
CA PHE A 51 0.49 -3.50 6.26
C PHE A 51 -0.70 -3.19 7.16
N ILE A 52 -0.48 -3.20 8.47
CA ILE A 52 -1.51 -2.98 9.49
C ILE A 52 -1.41 -1.53 9.95
N THR A 53 -2.51 -0.78 9.82
CA THR A 53 -2.57 0.62 10.26
C THR A 53 -2.48 0.69 11.78
N HIS A 54 -3.28 -0.09 12.47
CA HIS A 54 -3.30 -0.29 13.92
C HIS A 54 -4.04 -1.59 14.25
N THR A 55 -4.17 -1.91 15.53
CA THR A 55 -4.70 -3.21 15.96
C THR A 55 -6.04 -3.10 16.70
N HIS A 56 -6.94 -2.17 16.29
CA HIS A 56 -8.35 -2.31 16.66
C HIS A 56 -8.92 -3.58 16.05
N MET A 57 -10.00 -4.08 16.64
CA MET A 57 -10.51 -5.42 16.33
C MET A 57 -10.88 -5.56 14.86
N ASP A 58 -11.57 -4.60 14.30
CA ASP A 58 -12.04 -4.56 12.92
C ASP A 58 -10.92 -4.45 11.86
N HIS A 59 -9.71 -4.03 12.26
CA HIS A 59 -8.52 -4.01 11.41
C HIS A 59 -7.65 -5.25 11.55
N PHE A 60 -7.93 -6.12 12.54
CA PHE A 60 -7.01 -7.20 12.90
C PHE A 60 -7.66 -8.57 13.17
N ILE A 61 -8.99 -8.65 13.18
CA ILE A 61 -9.73 -9.88 13.50
C ILE A 61 -9.44 -11.04 12.53
N GLY A 62 -9.16 -10.74 11.25
CA GLY A 62 -8.90 -11.73 10.21
C GLY A 62 -7.56 -12.46 10.33
N PHE A 63 -6.66 -12.04 11.24
CA PHE A 63 -5.36 -12.67 11.43
C PHE A 63 -5.46 -14.17 11.76
N ASP A 64 -6.39 -14.58 12.59
CA ASP A 64 -6.57 -15.98 12.98
C ASP A 64 -7.04 -16.83 11.80
N TYR A 65 -7.91 -16.29 10.95
CA TYR A 65 -8.33 -16.97 9.73
C TYR A 65 -7.21 -17.10 8.70
N LEU A 66 -6.42 -16.05 8.51
CA LEU A 66 -5.20 -16.11 7.67
C LEU A 66 -4.25 -17.17 8.21
N LEU A 67 -3.93 -17.16 9.50
CA LEU A 67 -3.08 -18.15 10.16
C LEU A 67 -3.59 -19.57 9.88
N ARG A 68 -4.89 -19.81 10.09
CA ARG A 68 -5.51 -21.13 9.87
C ARG A 68 -5.35 -21.64 8.44
N LEU A 69 -5.44 -20.75 7.44
CA LEU A 69 -5.30 -21.12 6.02
C LEU A 69 -3.85 -21.28 5.57
N LYS A 70 -2.90 -20.74 6.31
CA LYS A 70 -1.48 -20.83 6.00
C LYS A 70 -0.77 -22.03 6.62
N LEU A 71 -1.36 -22.66 7.63
CA LEU A 71 -0.83 -23.91 8.20
C LEU A 71 -0.70 -24.99 7.13
N GLY A 72 0.34 -25.82 7.24
CA GLY A 72 0.62 -26.90 6.30
C GLY A 72 1.38 -26.48 5.03
N LYS A 73 1.92 -25.27 4.97
CA LYS A 73 2.76 -24.79 3.84
C LYS A 73 4.00 -24.05 4.33
N GLN A 74 5.14 -24.35 3.72
CA GLN A 74 6.35 -23.58 3.98
C GLN A 74 6.24 -22.19 3.36
N GLN A 75 6.27 -21.14 4.18
CA GLN A 75 6.15 -19.77 3.72
C GLN A 75 6.62 -18.74 4.75
N VAL A 76 6.96 -17.57 4.25
CA VAL A 76 7.26 -16.40 5.05
C VAL A 76 6.21 -15.34 4.75
N VAL A 77 5.69 -14.70 5.80
CA VAL A 77 4.77 -13.56 5.70
C VAL A 77 5.41 -12.37 6.41
N GLU A 78 5.60 -11.29 5.69
CA GLU A 78 6.10 -10.04 6.24
C GLU A 78 4.92 -9.19 6.72
N ILE A 79 4.99 -8.71 7.96
CA ILE A 79 3.95 -7.86 8.56
C ILE A 79 4.58 -6.55 9.00
N PHE A 80 3.95 -5.46 8.64
CA PHE A 80 4.39 -4.10 8.91
C PHE A 80 3.30 -3.39 9.71
N GLY A 81 3.67 -2.60 10.71
CA GLY A 81 2.70 -1.83 11.49
C GLY A 81 3.35 -1.00 12.57
N ILE A 82 2.51 -0.33 13.37
CA ILE A 82 2.94 0.46 14.50
C ILE A 82 2.89 -0.35 15.80
N TYR A 83 3.68 0.05 16.80
CA TYR A 83 3.57 -0.49 18.16
C TYR A 83 2.12 -0.36 18.69
N PRO A 84 1.52 -1.44 19.25
CA PRO A 84 2.10 -2.71 19.68
C PRO A 84 1.79 -3.91 18.74
N VAL A 85 1.87 -3.78 17.42
CA VAL A 85 1.48 -4.84 16.47
C VAL A 85 2.20 -6.18 16.71
N ALA A 86 3.49 -6.16 17.04
CA ALA A 86 4.26 -7.39 17.31
C ALA A 86 3.82 -8.09 18.59
N GLU A 87 3.45 -7.32 19.60
CA GLU A 87 2.90 -7.81 20.86
C GLU A 87 1.53 -8.46 20.64
N ASN A 88 0.66 -7.81 19.88
CA ASN A 88 -0.69 -8.31 19.60
C ASN A 88 -0.66 -9.57 18.72
N ILE A 89 0.24 -9.65 17.74
CA ILE A 89 0.49 -10.88 16.98
C ILE A 89 0.98 -11.99 17.92
N TYR A 90 1.92 -11.70 18.81
CA TYR A 90 2.41 -12.68 19.78
C TYR A 90 1.29 -13.24 20.64
N HIS A 91 0.44 -12.38 21.21
CA HIS A 91 -0.67 -12.81 22.06
C HIS A 91 -1.70 -13.65 21.31
N LYS A 92 -2.04 -13.30 20.06
CA LYS A 92 -2.91 -14.14 19.22
C LYS A 92 -2.28 -15.50 18.95
N LEU A 93 -1.01 -15.54 18.60
CA LEU A 93 -0.28 -16.79 18.35
C LEU A 93 -0.17 -17.66 19.60
N GLN A 94 0.01 -17.08 20.79
CA GLN A 94 0.06 -17.81 22.07
C GLN A 94 -1.33 -18.21 22.59
N GLY A 95 -2.40 -17.72 22.00
CA GLY A 95 -3.78 -18.16 22.30
C GLY A 95 -4.09 -19.59 21.83
N TYR A 96 -3.17 -20.26 21.10
CA TYR A 96 -3.34 -21.60 20.56
C TYR A 96 -2.31 -22.57 21.13
N ILE A 97 -2.66 -23.88 21.14
CA ILE A 97 -1.76 -24.96 21.56
C ILE A 97 -0.98 -25.48 20.35
N TRP A 98 0.34 -25.43 20.41
CA TRP A 98 1.27 -25.84 19.35
C TRP A 98 2.01 -27.15 19.72
N ASN A 99 1.27 -28.23 19.96
CA ASN A 99 1.84 -29.53 20.39
C ASN A 99 2.25 -30.43 19.21
N LEU A 100 1.72 -30.22 17.99
CA LEU A 100 1.98 -31.03 16.80
C LEU A 100 2.83 -30.34 15.74
N VAL A 101 3.47 -29.21 16.06
CA VAL A 101 4.20 -28.38 15.09
C VAL A 101 5.48 -29.03 14.53
N GLU A 102 5.97 -30.10 15.11
CA GLU A 102 7.14 -30.86 14.61
C GLU A 102 6.92 -31.43 13.21
N PHE A 103 5.67 -31.70 12.88
CA PHE A 103 5.25 -32.28 11.59
C PHE A 103 4.79 -31.20 10.58
N GLU A 104 4.72 -29.95 11.00
CA GLU A 104 4.24 -28.86 10.15
C GLU A 104 5.36 -28.28 9.28
N PRO A 105 5.08 -27.96 7.99
CA PRO A 105 5.94 -27.12 7.19
C PRO A 105 6.17 -25.77 7.87
N GLN A 106 7.35 -25.22 7.67
CA GLN A 106 7.77 -23.99 8.34
C GLN A 106 6.96 -22.77 7.90
N ILE A 107 6.18 -22.20 8.82
CA ILE A 107 5.55 -20.89 8.72
C ILE A 107 6.35 -19.91 9.57
N ILE A 108 6.69 -18.75 8.99
CA ILE A 108 7.41 -17.68 9.66
C ILE A 108 6.66 -16.36 9.42
N PHE A 109 6.37 -15.64 10.50
CA PHE A 109 5.99 -14.23 10.42
C PHE A 109 7.21 -13.37 10.75
N LEU A 110 7.58 -12.48 9.83
CA LEU A 110 8.59 -11.45 10.04
C LEU A 110 7.87 -10.12 10.27
N VAL A 111 7.94 -9.61 11.49
CA VAL A 111 7.23 -8.38 11.87
C VAL A 111 8.19 -7.22 11.98
N LYS A 112 7.91 -6.15 11.24
CA LYS A 112 8.62 -4.87 11.29
C LYS A 112 7.71 -3.82 11.93
N GLN A 113 7.94 -3.54 13.20
CA GLN A 113 7.15 -2.65 14.03
C GLN A 113 7.80 -1.27 14.15
N TYR A 114 7.08 -0.22 13.76
CA TYR A 114 7.51 1.16 14.00
C TYR A 114 7.22 1.60 15.44
N LYS A 115 8.19 2.26 16.09
CA LYS A 115 8.04 2.89 17.40
C LYS A 115 9.08 4.02 17.55
N ASN A 116 8.62 5.25 17.76
CA ASN A 116 9.46 6.39 18.12
C ASN A 116 10.70 6.58 17.21
N GLY A 117 10.49 6.60 15.88
CA GLY A 117 11.55 6.82 14.90
C GLY A 117 12.43 5.60 14.59
N TYR A 118 12.08 4.44 15.12
CA TYR A 118 12.81 3.20 14.89
C TYR A 118 11.90 2.08 14.43
N PHE A 119 12.45 1.15 13.65
CA PHE A 119 11.84 -0.12 13.35
C PHE A 119 12.46 -1.22 14.22
N TYR A 120 11.61 -1.99 14.87
CA TYR A 120 11.95 -3.20 15.62
C TYR A 120 11.53 -4.41 14.82
N HIS A 121 12.46 -5.33 14.57
CA HIS A 121 12.24 -6.50 13.76
C HIS A 121 12.14 -7.73 14.65
N TYR A 122 11.05 -8.49 14.45
CA TYR A 122 10.77 -9.71 15.20
C TYR A 122 10.51 -10.87 14.25
N ARG A 123 10.81 -12.08 14.72
CA ARG A 123 10.53 -13.34 14.05
C ARG A 123 9.63 -14.17 14.93
N PHE A 124 8.60 -14.79 14.33
CA PHE A 124 7.73 -15.76 14.94
C PHE A 124 7.75 -17.00 14.06
N ASP A 125 8.34 -18.08 14.57
CA ASP A 125 8.54 -19.34 13.85
C ASP A 125 7.69 -20.45 14.46
N ILE A 126 6.89 -21.15 13.67
CA ILE A 126 6.03 -22.25 14.15
C ILE A 126 6.86 -23.34 14.84
N LYS A 127 8.05 -23.69 14.33
CA LYS A 127 8.95 -24.68 14.94
C LYS A 127 9.41 -24.31 16.33
N LYS A 128 9.34 -23.03 16.67
CA LYS A 128 9.61 -22.49 18.02
C LYS A 128 8.33 -22.12 18.75
N LYS A 129 7.18 -22.69 18.33
CA LYS A 129 5.85 -22.40 18.88
C LYS A 129 5.55 -20.91 18.89
N PHE A 130 5.98 -20.23 17.83
CA PHE A 130 5.85 -18.79 17.63
C PHE A 130 6.40 -17.93 18.80
N LYS A 131 7.47 -18.38 19.45
CA LYS A 131 8.18 -17.56 20.43
C LYS A 131 8.59 -16.24 19.77
N LYS A 132 8.36 -15.12 20.46
CA LYS A 132 8.76 -13.79 19.99
C LYS A 132 10.28 -13.66 20.03
N GLU A 133 10.93 -13.62 18.88
CA GLU A 133 12.37 -13.47 18.74
C GLU A 133 12.68 -12.06 18.21
N PHE A 134 13.40 -11.26 18.99
CA PHE A 134 13.94 -9.99 18.51
C PHE A 134 15.12 -10.24 17.58
N ILE A 135 15.09 -9.61 16.39
CA ILE A 135 16.19 -9.75 15.40
C ILE A 135 17.12 -8.55 15.46
N LYS A 136 16.56 -7.34 15.29
CA LYS A 136 17.33 -6.09 15.24
C LYS A 136 16.44 -4.87 15.39
N ARG A 137 17.09 -3.72 15.63
CA ARG A 137 16.50 -2.39 15.56
C ARG A 137 17.18 -1.59 14.46
N THR A 138 16.41 -0.87 13.66
CA THR A 138 16.93 0.03 12.62
C THR A 138 16.28 1.39 12.73
N LYS A 139 16.99 2.47 12.46
CA LYS A 139 16.41 3.82 12.44
C LYS A 139 15.52 3.95 11.21
N ALA A 140 14.33 4.52 11.38
CA ALA A 140 13.45 4.86 10.27
C ALA A 140 14.11 5.98 9.43
N LYS A 141 14.08 5.83 8.11
CA LYS A 141 14.63 6.81 7.17
C LYS A 141 13.55 7.16 6.15
N ASN A 142 13.38 8.46 5.89
CA ASN A 142 12.54 9.01 4.81
C ASN A 142 11.09 8.49 4.79
N ASP A 143 10.53 8.15 5.95
CA ASP A 143 9.15 7.64 6.08
C ASP A 143 8.83 6.42 5.17
N VAL A 144 9.85 5.58 4.90
CA VAL A 144 9.72 4.34 4.13
C VAL A 144 9.70 3.14 5.07
N ILE A 145 8.60 2.38 5.04
CA ILE A 145 8.46 1.16 5.85
C ILE A 145 8.91 -0.10 5.09
N TYR A 146 8.75 -0.11 3.77
CA TYR A 146 9.18 -1.20 2.89
C TYR A 146 9.70 -0.66 1.56
N GLU A 147 10.76 -1.26 1.04
CA GLU A 147 11.31 -0.92 -0.27
C GLU A 147 12.01 -2.13 -0.87
N ASN A 148 11.80 -2.33 -2.16
CA ASN A 148 12.56 -3.25 -3.00
C ASN A 148 12.86 -2.58 -4.36
N LYS A 149 13.39 -3.34 -5.32
CA LYS A 149 13.71 -2.81 -6.67
C LYS A 149 12.49 -2.40 -7.49
N ASP A 150 11.29 -2.89 -7.15
CA ASP A 150 10.08 -2.75 -7.95
C ASP A 150 9.13 -1.68 -7.40
N TYR A 151 9.05 -1.50 -6.07
CA TYR A 151 8.19 -0.50 -5.42
C TYR A 151 8.65 -0.20 -3.99
N LYS A 152 8.15 0.89 -3.46
CA LYS A 152 8.27 1.25 -2.03
C LYS A 152 6.91 1.48 -1.40
N VAL A 153 6.85 1.34 -0.08
CA VAL A 153 5.69 1.72 0.73
C VAL A 153 6.13 2.78 1.73
N ASN A 154 5.61 3.98 1.53
CA ASN A 154 5.78 5.10 2.44
C ASN A 154 4.70 5.05 3.53
N PHE A 155 4.94 5.71 4.68
CA PHE A 155 3.97 5.79 5.75
C PHE A 155 3.98 7.17 6.42
N ALA A 156 2.89 7.50 7.09
CA ALA A 156 2.83 8.62 8.02
C ALA A 156 2.20 8.15 9.34
N VAL A 157 2.69 8.71 10.45
CA VAL A 157 2.08 8.50 11.77
C VAL A 157 1.00 9.55 11.97
N LEU A 158 -0.23 9.06 12.15
CA LEU A 158 -1.44 9.85 12.30
C LEU A 158 -2.05 9.62 13.69
N ASP A 159 -2.98 10.49 14.08
CA ASP A 159 -3.67 10.42 15.38
C ASP A 159 -5.11 9.91 15.20
N HIS A 160 -5.43 8.84 15.93
CA HIS A 160 -6.76 8.27 16.12
C HIS A 160 -6.97 8.00 17.63
N LYS A 161 -6.63 8.98 18.51
CA LYS A 161 -6.51 8.81 19.96
C LYS A 161 -5.39 7.83 20.36
N ILE A 162 -4.98 6.97 19.44
CA ILE A 162 -3.77 6.16 19.44
C ILE A 162 -3.00 6.47 18.15
N PRO A 163 -1.68 6.22 18.12
CA PRO A 163 -0.93 6.35 16.87
C PRO A 163 -1.38 5.28 15.85
N VAL A 164 -1.67 5.70 14.63
CA VAL A 164 -2.02 4.82 13.49
C VAL A 164 -1.12 5.13 12.30
N LEU A 165 -1.00 4.21 11.34
CA LEU A 165 -0.23 4.43 10.11
C LEU A 165 -1.14 4.60 8.90
N GLY A 166 -0.97 5.71 8.19
CA GLY A 166 -1.40 5.80 6.80
C GLY A 166 -0.31 5.26 5.88
N TYR A 167 -0.68 4.68 4.74
CA TYR A 167 0.24 4.05 3.79
C TYR A 167 0.10 4.59 2.37
N SER A 168 1.22 4.58 1.63
CA SER A 168 1.24 4.85 0.20
C SER A 168 2.23 3.93 -0.49
N LEU A 169 1.74 3.03 -1.35
CA LEU A 169 2.53 2.16 -2.21
C LEU A 169 2.81 2.89 -3.52
N GLU A 170 4.07 2.97 -3.90
CA GLU A 170 4.52 3.75 -5.04
C GLU A 170 5.49 2.96 -5.91
N PHE A 171 5.16 2.84 -7.19
CA PHE A 171 6.05 2.27 -8.20
C PHE A 171 6.97 3.36 -8.75
N PRO A 172 8.25 3.05 -9.03
CA PRO A 172 9.15 4.01 -9.65
C PRO A 172 8.70 4.36 -11.07
N ASP A 173 8.98 5.58 -11.46
CA ASP A 173 8.86 6.00 -12.84
C ASP A 173 9.77 5.14 -13.73
N LYS A 174 9.29 4.83 -14.94
CA LYS A 174 10.04 4.00 -15.90
C LYS A 174 10.29 4.76 -17.18
N LEU A 175 11.54 4.75 -17.60
CA LEU A 175 11.90 5.22 -18.94
C LEU A 175 11.34 4.25 -19.98
N LYS A 176 10.64 4.78 -20.98
CA LYS A 176 10.05 4.03 -22.09
C LYS A 176 10.53 4.56 -23.42
N LEU A 177 10.77 3.66 -24.34
CA LEU A 177 11.07 4.02 -25.73
C LEU A 177 9.77 4.35 -26.48
N LYS A 178 9.79 5.42 -27.28
CA LYS A 178 8.71 5.80 -28.21
C LYS A 178 8.67 4.80 -29.37
N LYS A 179 7.72 3.87 -29.32
CA LYS A 179 7.67 2.73 -30.25
C LYS A 179 7.64 3.13 -31.73
N GLU A 180 6.95 4.21 -32.05
CA GLU A 180 6.83 4.74 -33.39
C GLU A 180 8.22 5.12 -33.93
N LEU A 181 8.97 5.91 -33.18
CA LEU A 181 10.31 6.37 -33.57
C LEU A 181 11.36 5.23 -33.61
N ILE A 182 11.21 4.25 -32.72
CA ILE A 182 12.11 3.08 -32.71
C ILE A 182 11.92 2.22 -33.95
N ARG A 183 10.69 2.09 -34.49
CA ARG A 183 10.42 1.33 -35.74
C ARG A 183 11.07 1.93 -36.96
N GLU A 184 11.29 3.24 -36.97
CA GLU A 184 11.93 3.96 -38.07
C GLU A 184 13.46 3.84 -38.07
N LEU A 185 14.03 3.34 -36.98
CA LEU A 185 15.48 3.18 -36.87
C LEU A 185 15.95 1.83 -37.40
N PRO A 186 17.15 1.77 -38.01
CA PRO A 186 17.73 0.55 -38.51
C PRO A 186 18.29 -0.32 -37.37
N LEU A 187 17.43 -0.68 -36.39
CA LEU A 187 17.78 -1.47 -35.21
C LEU A 187 17.07 -2.83 -35.23
N LYS A 188 17.82 -3.90 -35.01
CA LYS A 188 17.28 -5.23 -34.72
C LYS A 188 16.80 -5.37 -33.30
N GLY A 189 15.95 -6.35 -33.01
CA GLY A 189 15.34 -6.50 -31.67
C GLY A 189 16.34 -6.50 -30.52
N TYR A 190 17.49 -7.18 -30.66
CA TYR A 190 18.53 -7.21 -29.62
C TYR A 190 19.24 -5.85 -29.44
N GLU A 191 19.33 -5.05 -30.50
CA GLU A 191 19.93 -3.70 -30.44
C GLU A 191 19.02 -2.71 -29.75
N ILE A 192 17.70 -2.88 -29.87
CA ILE A 192 16.70 -2.11 -29.09
C ILE A 192 16.87 -2.40 -27.60
N GLY A 193 17.12 -3.67 -27.22
CA GLY A 193 17.43 -4.04 -25.85
C GLY A 193 18.68 -3.31 -25.32
N LYS A 194 19.77 -3.34 -26.09
CA LYS A 194 21.02 -2.63 -25.75
C LYS A 194 20.84 -1.10 -25.67
N LEU A 195 20.05 -0.52 -26.58
CA LEU A 195 19.73 0.91 -26.53
C LEU A 195 18.97 1.26 -25.24
N LYS A 196 18.02 0.43 -24.84
CA LYS A 196 17.28 0.62 -23.60
C LYS A 196 18.17 0.54 -22.37
N GLU A 197 19.01 -0.49 -22.27
CA GLU A 197 20.00 -0.64 -21.18
C GLU A 197 20.97 0.55 -21.14
N PHE A 198 21.45 1.00 -22.32
CA PHE A 198 22.31 2.17 -22.44
C PHE A 198 21.65 3.44 -21.87
N LEU A 199 20.35 3.67 -22.14
CA LEU A 199 19.60 4.84 -21.71
C LEU A 199 19.14 4.76 -20.25
N GLU A 200 18.94 3.55 -19.69
CA GLU A 200 18.60 3.34 -18.28
C GLU A 200 19.81 3.52 -17.34
N ASP A 201 21.04 3.33 -17.85
CA ASP A 201 22.26 3.47 -17.04
C ASP A 201 22.82 4.90 -17.10
N SER A 202 22.64 5.64 -16.01
CA SER A 202 23.13 7.01 -15.87
C SER A 202 24.66 7.18 -16.03
N ARG A 203 25.46 6.11 -15.93
CA ARG A 203 26.91 6.12 -16.18
C ARG A 203 27.24 6.35 -17.65
N ASN A 204 26.27 6.24 -18.53
CA ASN A 204 26.44 6.45 -19.97
C ASN A 204 26.18 7.89 -20.43
N LYS A 205 25.91 8.85 -19.54
CA LYS A 205 25.59 10.25 -19.89
C LYS A 205 26.59 10.94 -20.82
N ASN A 206 27.84 10.57 -20.71
CA ASN A 206 28.94 11.13 -21.55
C ASN A 206 29.34 10.23 -22.71
N LYS A 207 28.62 9.13 -22.95
CA LYS A 207 28.93 8.17 -24.01
C LYS A 207 28.03 8.39 -25.22
N LYS A 208 28.45 7.79 -26.36
CA LYS A 208 27.68 7.76 -27.59
C LYS A 208 27.22 6.33 -27.88
N PHE A 209 26.05 6.20 -28.46
CA PHE A 209 25.50 4.93 -28.93
C PHE A 209 25.43 4.92 -30.47
N LYS A 210 25.88 3.83 -31.09
CA LYS A 210 25.89 3.69 -32.55
C LYS A 210 24.56 3.13 -33.04
N ILE A 211 23.92 3.84 -33.99
CA ILE A 211 22.72 3.36 -34.73
C ILE A 211 23.02 3.42 -36.22
N GLY A 212 23.08 2.26 -36.87
CA GLY A 212 23.55 2.16 -38.23
C GLY A 212 24.99 2.69 -38.36
N ASN A 213 25.22 3.67 -39.23
CA ASN A 213 26.54 4.29 -39.43
C ASN A 213 26.73 5.60 -38.60
N LYS A 214 25.77 6.01 -37.79
CA LYS A 214 25.81 7.27 -37.05
C LYS A 214 25.98 7.03 -35.54
N HIS A 215 26.65 7.97 -34.88
CA HIS A 215 26.82 7.99 -33.42
C HIS A 215 25.97 9.10 -32.82
N TYR A 216 25.14 8.76 -31.86
CA TYR A 216 24.26 9.69 -31.15
C TYR A 216 24.70 9.83 -29.70
N SER A 217 24.62 11.02 -29.16
CA SER A 217 24.87 11.25 -27.73
C SER A 217 23.73 10.65 -26.88
N TYR A 218 24.04 10.33 -25.63
CA TYR A 218 23.04 9.90 -24.65
C TYR A 218 21.86 10.88 -24.56
N LYS A 219 22.17 12.19 -24.49
CA LYS A 219 21.15 13.25 -24.35
C LYS A 219 20.21 13.29 -25.57
N GLU A 220 20.74 13.26 -26.78
CA GLU A 220 19.93 13.25 -28.02
C GLU A 220 18.98 12.07 -28.07
N LEU A 221 19.47 10.87 -27.73
CA LEU A 221 18.65 9.67 -27.73
C LEU A 221 17.60 9.70 -26.63
N LEU A 222 17.94 10.20 -25.42
CA LEU A 222 17.02 10.33 -24.32
C LEU A 222 15.86 11.25 -24.68
N GLU A 223 16.14 12.44 -25.19
CA GLU A 223 15.09 13.43 -25.54
C GLU A 223 14.21 13.00 -26.71
N LYS A 224 14.83 12.46 -27.75
CA LYS A 224 14.11 12.06 -28.96
C LYS A 224 13.34 10.76 -28.80
N LEU A 225 13.97 9.73 -28.26
CA LEU A 225 13.47 8.35 -28.35
C LEU A 225 12.75 7.89 -27.07
N THR A 226 12.74 8.67 -25.99
CA THR A 226 12.14 8.22 -24.76
C THR A 226 11.05 9.15 -24.22
N PHE A 227 10.27 8.62 -23.31
CA PHE A 227 9.38 9.36 -22.41
C PHE A 227 9.37 8.69 -21.05
N THR A 228 9.12 9.46 -20.01
CA THR A 228 8.95 8.94 -18.67
C THR A 228 7.50 8.52 -18.46
N GLN A 229 7.29 7.22 -18.24
CA GLN A 229 6.02 6.68 -17.80
C GLN A 229 5.98 6.77 -16.28
N LYS A 230 5.06 7.57 -15.73
CA LYS A 230 4.86 7.65 -14.27
C LYS A 230 4.51 6.29 -13.68
N GLY A 231 5.07 6.00 -12.52
CA GLY A 231 4.68 4.85 -11.70
C GLY A 231 3.27 5.05 -11.13
N ILE A 232 2.59 3.95 -10.81
CA ILE A 232 1.29 3.98 -10.14
C ILE A 232 1.52 4.23 -8.66
N LYS A 233 0.69 5.08 -8.06
CA LYS A 233 0.67 5.34 -6.63
C LYS A 233 -0.71 5.01 -6.05
N ILE A 234 -0.74 4.12 -5.05
CA ILE A 234 -1.96 3.65 -4.38
C ILE A 234 -1.79 3.93 -2.90
N SER A 235 -2.71 4.71 -2.34
CA SER A 235 -2.66 5.13 -0.93
C SER A 235 -3.87 4.60 -0.15
N TYR A 236 -3.65 4.36 1.15
CA TYR A 236 -4.64 3.78 2.05
C TYR A 236 -4.61 4.53 3.39
N ILE A 237 -5.71 5.20 3.72
CA ILE A 237 -5.90 6.04 4.91
C ILE A 237 -7.20 5.65 5.59
N THR A 238 -7.14 5.30 6.85
CA THR A 238 -8.30 4.97 7.67
C THR A 238 -8.02 5.30 9.13
N ASP A 239 -9.09 5.48 9.89
CA ASP A 239 -9.07 5.72 11.33
C ASP A 239 -8.17 6.88 11.72
N VAL A 240 -8.63 8.09 11.43
CA VAL A 240 -7.83 9.28 11.64
C VAL A 240 -8.69 10.50 12.03
N LEU A 241 -8.25 11.22 13.05
CA LEU A 241 -8.86 12.50 13.41
C LEU A 241 -8.66 13.53 12.29
N GLY A 242 -9.71 14.22 11.91
CA GLY A 242 -9.68 15.30 10.91
C GLY A 242 -9.02 16.60 11.43
N SER A 243 -7.92 16.50 12.17
CA SER A 243 -7.14 17.66 12.62
C SER A 243 -6.31 18.25 11.49
N LYS A 244 -6.02 19.53 11.55
CA LYS A 244 -5.15 20.21 10.56
C LYS A 244 -3.81 19.49 10.39
N GLU A 245 -3.19 19.06 11.48
CA GLU A 245 -1.91 18.34 11.46
C GLU A 245 -2.01 17.01 10.70
N ASN A 246 -3.06 16.22 10.95
CA ASN A 246 -3.29 14.97 10.25
C ASN A 246 -3.58 15.21 8.77
N ILE A 247 -4.43 16.18 8.43
CA ILE A 247 -4.75 16.54 7.03
C ILE A 247 -3.46 16.92 6.27
N GLU A 248 -2.59 17.73 6.87
CA GLU A 248 -1.29 18.10 6.26
C GLU A 248 -0.39 16.88 6.04
N LYS A 249 -0.29 15.98 7.03
CA LYS A 249 0.51 14.74 6.92
C LYS A 249 -0.04 13.81 5.84
N ILE A 250 -1.36 13.61 5.83
CA ILE A 250 -2.04 12.76 4.85
C ILE A 250 -1.85 13.35 3.45
N THR A 251 -2.14 14.64 3.25
CA THR A 251 -2.00 15.32 1.95
C THR A 251 -0.59 15.13 1.38
N ARG A 252 0.44 15.27 2.23
CA ARG A 252 1.83 15.04 1.82
C ARG A 252 2.10 13.60 1.43
N LEU A 253 1.60 12.63 2.21
CA LEU A 253 1.78 11.21 1.96
C LEU A 253 1.11 10.76 0.66
N VAL A 254 -0.15 11.19 0.44
CA VAL A 254 -0.98 10.72 -0.68
C VAL A 254 -0.90 11.62 -1.91
N LYS A 255 -0.03 12.63 -1.92
CA LYS A 255 0.13 13.58 -3.03
C LYS A 255 0.30 12.84 -4.37
N ASP A 256 -0.46 13.28 -5.39
CA ASP A 256 -0.49 12.74 -6.75
C ASP A 256 -0.82 11.24 -6.81
N SER A 257 -1.60 10.71 -5.87
CA SER A 257 -2.04 9.31 -5.90
C SER A 257 -2.97 9.05 -7.09
N ASP A 258 -2.72 7.96 -7.81
CA ASP A 258 -3.64 7.48 -8.84
C ASP A 258 -4.92 6.91 -8.22
N TYR A 259 -4.78 6.28 -7.03
CA TYR A 259 -5.89 5.74 -6.25
C TYR A 259 -5.68 6.05 -4.77
N LEU A 260 -6.66 6.70 -4.18
CA LEU A 260 -6.71 6.96 -2.73
C LEU A 260 -7.89 6.21 -2.13
N TYR A 261 -7.62 5.18 -1.35
CA TYR A 261 -8.55 4.58 -0.41
C TYR A 261 -8.52 5.42 0.86
N CYS A 262 -9.63 6.09 1.16
CA CYS A 262 -9.72 6.97 2.33
C CYS A 262 -11.05 6.77 3.05
N GLU A 263 -11.00 6.73 4.37
CA GLU A 263 -12.23 6.71 5.14
C GLU A 263 -13.09 7.95 4.86
N SER A 264 -14.39 7.78 4.96
CA SER A 264 -15.41 8.84 4.92
C SER A 264 -16.53 8.42 5.87
N VAL A 265 -16.19 8.36 7.16
CA VAL A 265 -17.07 7.71 8.16
C VAL A 265 -18.34 8.48 8.36
N PHE A 266 -18.27 9.82 8.35
CA PHE A 266 -19.41 10.69 8.66
C PHE A 266 -19.70 11.70 7.55
N LEU A 267 -20.98 12.05 7.41
CA LEU A 267 -21.40 13.25 6.69
C LEU A 267 -20.90 14.49 7.44
N GLU A 268 -20.79 15.62 6.75
CA GLU A 268 -20.31 16.87 7.36
C GLU A 268 -21.24 17.37 8.49
N GLU A 269 -22.54 17.13 8.38
CA GLU A 269 -23.50 17.47 9.45
C GLU A 269 -23.22 16.75 10.78
N ASP A 270 -22.53 15.61 10.73
CA ASP A 270 -22.12 14.81 11.90
C ASP A 270 -20.67 15.11 12.37
N SER A 271 -20.09 16.27 11.97
CA SER A 271 -18.68 16.63 12.23
C SER A 271 -18.30 16.62 13.71
N GLU A 272 -19.20 17.01 14.61
CA GLU A 272 -18.97 16.90 16.06
C GLU A 272 -18.78 15.45 16.50
N GLN A 273 -19.61 14.55 16.00
CA GLN A 273 -19.50 13.13 16.29
C GLN A 273 -18.23 12.55 15.69
N ALA A 274 -17.90 12.90 14.44
CA ALA A 274 -16.64 12.50 13.78
C ALA A 274 -15.42 12.87 14.64
N SER A 275 -15.37 14.11 15.13
CA SER A 275 -14.29 14.58 16.01
C SER A 275 -14.22 13.81 17.33
N LYS A 276 -15.36 13.53 17.98
CA LYS A 276 -15.42 12.79 19.25
C LYS A 276 -14.88 11.37 19.15
N VAL A 277 -15.10 10.71 18.00
CA VAL A 277 -14.66 9.32 17.77
C VAL A 277 -13.43 9.21 16.86
N TYR A 278 -12.79 10.34 16.54
CA TYR A 278 -11.53 10.44 15.81
C TYR A 278 -11.60 9.90 14.37
N HIS A 279 -12.63 10.28 13.61
CA HIS A 279 -12.79 9.93 12.21
C HIS A 279 -12.97 11.16 11.30
N LEU A 280 -12.83 10.94 9.99
CA LEU A 280 -13.04 11.96 8.97
C LEU A 280 -14.53 12.09 8.59
N THR A 281 -14.89 13.34 8.23
CA THR A 281 -16.12 13.61 7.47
C THR A 281 -15.86 13.52 5.96
N THR A 282 -16.93 13.40 5.18
CA THR A 282 -16.91 13.48 3.72
C THR A 282 -16.20 14.75 3.21
N LYS A 283 -16.44 15.88 3.85
CA LYS A 283 -15.79 17.17 3.49
C LYS A 283 -14.28 17.12 3.70
N GLN A 284 -13.82 16.60 4.82
CA GLN A 284 -12.40 16.45 5.12
C GLN A 284 -11.73 15.47 4.14
N THR A 285 -12.40 14.36 3.80
CA THR A 285 -11.93 13.42 2.78
C THR A 285 -11.81 14.07 1.41
N ALA A 286 -12.82 14.86 1.01
CA ALA A 286 -12.79 15.60 -0.25
C ALA A 286 -11.67 16.67 -0.26
N GLU A 287 -11.47 17.40 0.84
CA GLU A 287 -10.38 18.36 1.02
C GLU A 287 -9.02 17.71 0.83
N ILE A 288 -8.76 16.58 1.49
CA ILE A 288 -7.53 15.78 1.34
C ILE A 288 -7.33 15.41 -0.13
N ALA A 289 -8.37 14.89 -0.80
CA ALA A 289 -8.29 14.47 -2.19
C ALA A 289 -7.95 15.63 -3.14
N LYS A 290 -8.54 16.81 -2.91
CA LYS A 290 -8.25 18.06 -3.67
C LYS A 290 -6.81 18.52 -3.44
N LEU A 291 -6.43 18.73 -2.19
CA LEU A 291 -5.10 19.25 -1.82
C LEU A 291 -3.96 18.30 -2.27
N ALA A 292 -4.23 17.01 -2.30
CA ALA A 292 -3.26 16.00 -2.73
C ALA A 292 -3.27 15.74 -4.24
N ASN A 293 -4.13 16.38 -5.02
CA ASN A 293 -4.26 16.16 -6.47
C ASN A 293 -4.46 14.66 -6.82
N VAL A 294 -5.40 14.01 -6.14
CA VAL A 294 -5.74 12.59 -6.31
C VAL A 294 -6.53 12.39 -7.61
N ARG A 295 -6.33 11.28 -8.31
CA ARG A 295 -7.09 10.98 -9.53
C ARG A 295 -8.38 10.20 -9.28
N ASN A 296 -8.31 9.18 -8.41
CA ASN A 296 -9.43 8.33 -8.08
C ASN A 296 -9.55 8.22 -6.56
N LEU A 297 -10.67 8.65 -6.00
CA LEU A 297 -11.02 8.49 -4.60
C LEU A 297 -11.92 7.28 -4.42
N ILE A 298 -11.53 6.36 -3.55
CA ILE A 298 -12.30 5.20 -3.15
C ILE A 298 -12.67 5.38 -1.66
N PRO A 299 -13.83 5.97 -1.36
CA PRO A 299 -14.26 6.20 0.01
C PRO A 299 -14.72 4.88 0.63
N PHE A 300 -14.39 4.67 1.91
CA PHE A 300 -14.80 3.47 2.65
C PHE A 300 -14.88 3.74 4.15
N HIS A 301 -15.11 2.71 4.96
CA HIS A 301 -15.27 2.77 6.42
C HIS A 301 -16.44 3.65 6.86
N PHE A 302 -17.57 3.50 6.16
CA PHE A 302 -18.76 4.31 6.43
C PHE A 302 -19.43 3.94 7.75
N SER A 303 -19.92 4.93 8.49
CA SER A 303 -20.63 4.69 9.72
C SER A 303 -21.91 3.86 9.48
N ARG A 304 -22.10 2.84 10.30
CA ARG A 304 -23.31 2.00 10.28
C ARG A 304 -24.59 2.79 10.60
N ARG A 305 -24.49 4.02 11.12
CA ARG A 305 -25.65 4.91 11.37
C ARG A 305 -26.42 5.25 10.09
N TYR A 306 -25.75 5.27 8.93
CA TYR A 306 -26.39 5.51 7.63
C TYR A 306 -26.94 4.22 7.00
N GLY A 307 -26.89 3.10 7.71
CA GLY A 307 -27.32 1.80 7.23
C GLY A 307 -26.51 1.35 6.01
N LYS A 308 -27.17 0.69 5.07
CA LYS A 308 -26.56 0.25 3.80
C LYS A 308 -26.70 1.29 2.68
N ASN A 309 -27.21 2.48 2.99
CA ASN A 309 -27.41 3.54 2.00
C ASN A 309 -26.11 4.33 1.77
N THR A 310 -25.21 3.76 1.01
CA THR A 310 -23.93 4.39 0.65
C THR A 310 -24.10 5.66 -0.20
N ASN A 311 -25.27 5.84 -0.85
CA ASN A 311 -25.54 6.99 -1.72
C ASN A 311 -25.44 8.33 -0.97
N LEU A 312 -25.76 8.38 0.32
CA LEU A 312 -25.62 9.61 1.11
C LEU A 312 -24.19 10.14 1.10
N ILE A 313 -23.23 9.26 1.38
CA ILE A 313 -21.80 9.60 1.38
C ILE A 313 -21.32 9.98 -0.04
N PHE A 314 -21.71 9.20 -1.06
CA PHE A 314 -21.33 9.48 -2.44
C PHE A 314 -21.88 10.81 -2.96
N ASN A 315 -23.15 11.09 -2.65
CA ASN A 315 -23.80 12.34 -3.08
C ASN A 315 -23.15 13.56 -2.44
N GLU A 316 -22.79 13.48 -1.16
CA GLU A 316 -22.13 14.59 -0.48
C GLU A 316 -20.68 14.77 -0.95
N LEU A 317 -19.92 13.67 -1.12
CA LEU A 317 -18.58 13.74 -1.71
C LEU A 317 -18.60 14.33 -3.13
N SER A 318 -19.60 13.94 -3.95
CA SER A 318 -19.74 14.48 -5.31
C SER A 318 -19.96 16.00 -5.31
N LYS A 319 -20.76 16.54 -4.38
CA LYS A 319 -20.95 17.98 -4.21
C LYS A 319 -19.63 18.69 -3.86
N PHE A 320 -18.86 18.10 -2.91
CA PHE A 320 -17.59 18.71 -2.53
C PHE A 320 -16.51 18.60 -3.61
N LEU A 321 -16.64 17.71 -4.59
CA LEU A 321 -15.65 17.45 -5.65
C LEU A 321 -16.12 17.92 -7.04
N GLU A 322 -17.28 18.60 -7.16
CA GLU A 322 -17.89 18.98 -8.45
C GLU A 322 -16.97 19.81 -9.36
N ASP A 323 -16.11 20.65 -8.77
CA ASP A 323 -15.16 21.52 -9.49
C ASP A 323 -13.82 20.81 -9.81
N THR A 324 -13.77 19.49 -9.78
CA THR A 324 -12.52 18.72 -9.94
C THR A 324 -12.68 17.58 -10.94
N ASP A 325 -11.55 17.09 -11.47
CA ASP A 325 -11.51 15.87 -12.31
C ASP A 325 -11.36 14.58 -11.47
N ILE A 326 -11.54 14.64 -10.14
CA ILE A 326 -11.40 13.51 -9.24
C ILE A 326 -12.57 12.54 -9.43
N LYS A 327 -12.27 11.32 -9.80
CA LYS A 327 -13.29 10.26 -9.93
C LYS A 327 -13.55 9.62 -8.58
N ILE A 328 -14.83 9.51 -8.21
CA ILE A 328 -15.26 8.74 -7.02
C ILE A 328 -15.72 7.38 -7.51
N SER A 329 -15.23 6.31 -6.92
CA SER A 329 -15.52 4.93 -7.37
C SER A 329 -15.73 3.98 -6.18
#